data_9b95f2ca2055eaeded818d682ec9a71a
#
_entry.id   9b95f2ca2055eaeded818d682ec9a71a
#
_cell.length_a   1.000
_cell.length_b   1.000
_cell.length_c   1.000
_cell.angle_alpha   90.00
_cell.angle_beta   90.00
_cell.angle_gamma   90.00
#
_symmetry.space_group_name_H-M   'P 1'
#
loop_
_entity.id
_entity.type
_entity.pdbx_description
1 polymer ?
#
loop_
_entity_poly.entity_id
_entity_poly.type
_entity_poly.pdbx_seq_one_letter_code
_entity_poly.pdbx_strand_id
1 'polypeptide(L)'
;VMGKGIALQFKNTFPNNYKKYSEACKNKELEIGQLLITEENILSGKKIVINFPTKTNWRLPSEYKYIEAGLEELVKVIKEKSIKSIAIPPLGAGNGGLDWNKVKSILEKYLSQTEAEVFIYEPNATIKKF
;
A
#
# COMPACT_ATOMS: atom_id res chain seq x y z
N VAL A 1 10.44 5.85 3.43
CA VAL A 1 11.56 6.09 2.53
C VAL A 1 11.65 4.98 1.48
N MET A 2 11.63 5.36 0.22
CA MET A 2 11.66 4.43 -0.91
C MET A 2 13.09 4.19 -1.40
N GLY A 3 13.93 3.61 -0.55
CA GLY A 3 15.34 3.42 -0.85
C GLY A 3 15.79 2.01 -1.17
N LYS A 4 14.95 1.00 -0.98
CA LYS A 4 15.32 -0.40 -1.15
C LYS A 4 14.19 -1.24 -1.74
N GLY A 5 14.57 -2.31 -2.46
CA GLY A 5 13.66 -3.33 -2.91
C GLY A 5 12.51 -2.83 -3.75
N ILE A 6 11.32 -3.31 -3.46
CA ILE A 6 10.11 -2.98 -4.22
C ILE A 6 9.78 -1.48 -4.12
N ALA A 7 10.08 -0.87 -2.99
CA ALA A 7 9.87 0.57 -2.80
C ALA A 7 10.72 1.39 -3.77
N LEU A 8 11.97 0.99 -4.01
CA LEU A 8 12.83 1.65 -4.98
C LEU A 8 12.29 1.49 -6.39
N GLN A 9 11.76 0.32 -6.72
CA GLN A 9 11.15 0.08 -8.03
C GLN A 9 9.93 0.97 -8.24
N PHE A 10 9.09 1.15 -7.21
CA PHE A 10 7.96 2.06 -7.27
C PHE A 10 8.41 3.51 -7.48
N LYS A 11 9.46 3.93 -6.78
CA LYS A 11 10.04 5.26 -6.97
C LYS A 11 10.42 5.50 -8.43
N ASN A 12 11.10 4.54 -9.04
CA ASN A 12 11.58 4.67 -10.41
C ASN A 12 10.47 4.56 -11.44
N THR A 13 9.48 3.70 -11.21
CA THR A 13 8.37 3.48 -12.13
C THR A 13 7.30 4.57 -12.01
N PHE A 14 7.11 5.11 -10.81
CA PHE A 14 6.08 6.11 -10.53
C PHE A 14 6.69 7.38 -9.94
N PRO A 15 7.45 8.15 -10.73
CA PRO A 15 8.16 9.32 -10.21
C PRO A 15 7.23 10.42 -9.67
N ASN A 16 6.05 10.60 -10.26
CA ASN A 16 5.10 11.58 -9.75
C ASN A 16 4.61 11.18 -8.35
N ASN A 17 4.30 9.89 -8.15
CA ASN A 17 3.92 9.39 -6.84
C ASN A 17 5.03 9.59 -5.82
N TYR A 18 6.27 9.28 -6.20
CA TYR A 18 7.42 9.46 -5.31
C TYR A 18 7.55 10.90 -4.87
N LYS A 19 7.40 11.85 -5.80
CA LYS A 19 7.49 13.27 -5.49
C LYS A 19 6.44 13.68 -4.46
N LYS A 20 5.17 13.30 -4.70
CA LYS A 20 4.08 13.63 -3.78
C LYS A 20 4.21 12.93 -2.44
N TYR A 21 4.64 11.66 -2.45
CA TYR A 21 4.90 10.92 -1.23
C TYR A 21 6.00 11.58 -0.39
N SER A 22 7.10 11.99 -1.01
CA SER A 22 8.20 12.66 -0.32
C SER A 22 7.76 13.99 0.29
N GLU A 23 6.95 14.76 -0.44
CA GLU A 23 6.41 16.01 0.07
C GLU A 23 5.47 15.77 1.27
N ALA A 24 4.59 14.79 1.18
CA ALA A 24 3.67 14.45 2.26
C ALA A 24 4.42 14.00 3.51
N CYS A 25 5.46 13.18 3.37
CA CYS A 25 6.29 12.76 4.50
C CYS A 25 7.04 13.93 5.13
N LYS A 26 7.59 14.81 4.30
CA LYS A 26 8.31 15.99 4.76
C LYS A 26 7.40 16.94 5.55
N ASN A 27 6.16 17.08 5.12
CA ASN A 27 5.18 17.95 5.75
C ASN A 27 4.38 17.23 6.85
N LYS A 28 4.68 15.95 7.13
CA LYS A 28 3.97 15.13 8.11
C LYS A 28 2.48 15.00 7.82
N GLU A 29 2.11 15.00 6.55
CA GLU A 29 0.72 14.90 6.10
C GLU A 29 0.22 13.47 5.98
N LEU A 30 1.13 12.49 5.92
CA LEU A 30 0.78 11.07 5.74
C LEU A 30 0.91 10.32 7.04
N GLU A 31 -0.24 10.00 7.64
CA GLU A 31 -0.33 9.30 8.93
C GLU A 31 -1.07 7.97 8.79
N ILE A 32 -1.00 7.14 9.83
CA ILE A 32 -1.74 5.87 9.89
C ILE A 32 -3.24 6.13 9.67
N GLY A 33 -3.85 5.31 8.81
CA GLY A 33 -5.26 5.45 8.48
C GLY A 33 -5.54 6.46 7.38
N GLN A 34 -4.53 7.20 6.95
CA GLN A 34 -4.63 8.15 5.86
C GLN A 34 -3.91 7.59 4.63
N LEU A 35 -4.53 7.69 3.48
CA LEU A 35 -3.96 7.18 2.24
C LEU A 35 -3.60 8.33 1.32
N LEU A 36 -2.41 8.28 0.76
CA LEU A 36 -2.00 9.21 -0.29
C LEU A 36 -2.25 8.56 -1.64
N ILE A 37 -3.11 9.16 -2.43
CA ILE A 37 -3.52 8.62 -3.73
C ILE A 37 -2.99 9.51 -4.83
N THR A 38 -2.25 8.91 -5.76
CA THR A 38 -1.71 9.64 -6.91
C THR A 38 -2.06 8.93 -8.20
N GLU A 39 -2.06 9.66 -9.31
CA GLU A 39 -2.27 9.10 -10.64
C GLU A 39 -0.97 9.16 -11.42
N GLU A 40 -0.69 8.09 -12.15
CA GLU A 40 0.50 8.00 -13.00
C GLU A 40 0.08 7.61 -14.40
N ASN A 41 0.66 8.26 -15.40
CA ASN A 41 0.50 7.89 -16.79
C ASN A 41 1.72 7.09 -17.21
N ILE A 42 1.50 5.82 -17.52
CA ILE A 42 2.56 4.92 -17.99
C ILE A 42 2.18 4.40 -19.37
N LEU A 43 3.11 3.71 -20.03
CA LEU A 43 2.89 3.23 -21.39
C LEU A 43 1.64 2.37 -21.55
N SER A 44 1.29 1.60 -20.52
CA SER A 44 0.10 0.75 -20.53
C SER A 44 -1.18 1.49 -20.15
N GLY A 45 -1.12 2.79 -19.88
CA GLY A 45 -2.27 3.61 -19.52
C GLY A 45 -2.14 4.28 -18.16
N LYS A 46 -3.26 4.77 -17.66
CA LYS A 46 -3.30 5.48 -16.38
C LYS A 46 -3.35 4.48 -15.23
N LYS A 47 -2.54 4.69 -14.20
CA LYS A 47 -2.53 3.89 -12.98
C LYS A 47 -2.77 4.77 -11.77
N ILE A 48 -3.44 4.20 -10.77
CA ILE A 48 -3.63 4.83 -9.47
C ILE A 48 -2.67 4.16 -8.51
N VAL A 49 -1.87 4.94 -7.81
CA VAL A 49 -0.96 4.45 -6.78
C VAL A 49 -1.49 4.90 -5.43
N ILE A 50 -1.63 3.94 -4.51
CA ILE A 50 -2.12 4.21 -3.16
C ILE A 50 -0.99 3.94 -2.19
N ASN A 51 -0.57 4.97 -1.47
CA ASN A 51 0.45 4.86 -0.44
C ASN A 51 -0.24 4.56 0.90
N PHE A 52 0.13 3.44 1.49
CA PHE A 52 -0.51 2.90 2.69
C PHE A 52 0.49 2.91 3.85
N PRO A 53 0.37 3.84 4.81
CA PRO A 53 1.31 3.89 5.94
C PRO A 53 1.12 2.68 6.86
N THR A 54 2.22 2.01 7.18
CA THR A 54 2.22 0.85 8.06
C THR A 54 3.03 1.07 9.34
N LYS A 55 3.71 2.21 9.45
CA LYS A 55 4.52 2.55 10.62
C LYS A 55 4.32 4.01 10.97
N THR A 56 4.38 4.30 12.28
CA THR A 56 4.36 5.69 12.76
C THR A 56 5.75 6.32 12.68
N ASN A 57 6.79 5.49 12.78
CA ASN A 57 8.19 5.90 12.68
C ASN A 57 8.97 4.75 12.04
N TRP A 58 9.90 5.05 11.13
CA TRP A 58 10.64 4.02 10.42
C TRP A 58 11.47 3.11 11.34
N ARG A 59 11.77 3.56 12.56
CA ARG A 59 12.53 2.79 13.57
C ARG A 59 11.64 1.86 14.39
N LEU A 60 10.33 2.07 14.36
CA LEU A 60 9.39 1.28 15.15
C LEU A 60 8.76 0.20 14.29
N PRO A 61 8.36 -0.93 14.89
CA PRO A 61 7.65 -1.96 14.13
C PRO A 61 6.25 -1.50 13.73
N SER A 62 5.67 -2.18 12.77
CA SER A 62 4.27 -2.01 12.42
C SER A 62 3.41 -2.65 13.52
N GLU A 63 2.12 -2.29 13.54
CA GLU A 63 1.14 -2.91 14.44
C GLU A 63 -0.08 -3.29 13.62
N TYR A 64 -0.78 -4.35 14.03
CA TYR A 64 -1.96 -4.81 13.31
C TYR A 64 -3.05 -3.74 13.22
N LYS A 65 -3.21 -2.94 14.28
CA LYS A 65 -4.18 -1.84 14.27
C LYS A 65 -3.89 -0.79 13.20
N TYR A 66 -2.63 -0.63 12.79
CA TYR A 66 -2.28 0.28 11.70
C TYR A 66 -2.78 -0.25 10.37
N ILE A 67 -2.65 -1.56 10.17
CA ILE A 67 -3.15 -2.21 8.97
C ILE A 67 -4.68 -2.09 8.90
N GLU A 68 -5.36 -2.35 10.00
CA GLU A 68 -6.82 -2.24 10.07
C GLU A 68 -7.31 -0.82 9.79
N ALA A 69 -6.67 0.17 10.39
CA ALA A 69 -7.04 1.57 10.17
C ALA A 69 -6.91 1.97 8.69
N GLY A 70 -5.81 1.57 8.05
CA GLY A 70 -5.61 1.84 6.63
C GLY A 70 -6.60 1.10 5.75
N LEU A 71 -6.94 -0.14 6.10
CA LEU A 71 -7.89 -0.94 5.33
C LEU A 71 -9.31 -0.39 5.40
N GLU A 72 -9.73 0.16 6.52
CA GLU A 72 -11.03 0.83 6.62
C GLU A 72 -11.13 1.96 5.59
N GLU A 73 -10.09 2.76 5.47
CA GLU A 73 -10.05 3.83 4.49
C GLU A 73 -9.92 3.27 3.06
N LEU A 74 -9.13 2.24 2.86
CA LEU A 74 -8.94 1.63 1.55
C LEU A 74 -10.24 1.09 0.97
N VAL A 75 -11.06 0.43 1.78
CA VAL A 75 -12.36 -0.08 1.33
C VAL A 75 -13.23 1.07 0.82
N LYS A 76 -13.23 2.19 1.51
CA LYS A 76 -13.97 3.38 1.08
C LYS A 76 -13.45 3.92 -0.26
N VAL A 77 -12.13 4.00 -0.40
CA VAL A 77 -11.49 4.51 -1.63
C VAL A 77 -11.80 3.60 -2.82
N ILE A 78 -11.73 2.29 -2.63
CA ILE A 78 -12.05 1.33 -3.69
C ILE A 78 -13.48 1.57 -4.20
N LYS A 79 -14.40 1.76 -3.29
CA LYS A 79 -15.81 2.00 -3.65
C LYS A 79 -16.00 3.36 -4.32
N GLU A 80 -15.48 4.41 -3.71
CA GLU A 80 -15.64 5.78 -4.21
C GLU A 80 -15.04 5.99 -5.60
N LYS A 81 -13.90 5.37 -5.86
CA LYS A 81 -13.21 5.49 -7.14
C LYS A 81 -13.56 4.39 -8.12
N SER A 82 -14.45 3.49 -7.75
CA SER A 82 -14.86 2.34 -8.58
C SER A 82 -13.65 1.55 -9.08
N ILE A 83 -12.71 1.28 -8.19
CA ILE A 83 -11.52 0.52 -8.51
C ILE A 83 -11.91 -0.92 -8.83
N LYS A 84 -11.49 -1.42 -9.98
CA LYS A 84 -11.85 -2.75 -10.46
C LYS A 84 -10.87 -3.84 -10.09
N SER A 85 -9.60 -3.48 -9.97
CA SER A 85 -8.57 -4.41 -9.53
C SER A 85 -7.51 -3.68 -8.73
N ILE A 86 -6.91 -4.38 -7.77
CA ILE A 86 -5.89 -3.81 -6.91
C ILE A 86 -4.87 -4.87 -6.54
N ALA A 87 -3.60 -4.50 -6.56
CA ALA A 87 -2.50 -5.35 -6.13
C ALA A 87 -1.98 -4.83 -4.79
N ILE A 88 -1.86 -5.72 -3.82
CA ILE A 88 -1.49 -5.37 -2.46
C ILE A 88 -0.25 -6.14 -2.03
N PRO A 89 0.84 -5.45 -1.65
CA PRO A 89 2.03 -6.12 -1.11
C PRO A 89 1.77 -6.61 0.32
N PRO A 90 2.71 -7.37 0.91
CA PRO A 90 2.53 -7.89 2.28
C PRO A 90 2.73 -6.80 3.33
N LEU A 91 1.71 -5.95 3.49
CA LEU A 91 1.72 -4.79 4.37
C LEU A 91 2.16 -5.12 5.80
N GLY A 92 3.24 -4.47 6.26
CA GLY A 92 3.73 -4.63 7.61
C GLY A 92 4.41 -5.95 7.92
N ALA A 93 4.43 -6.91 6.99
CA ALA A 93 4.96 -8.25 7.25
C ALA A 93 6.43 -8.43 6.91
N GLY A 94 7.05 -7.52 6.21
CA GLY A 94 8.49 -7.57 5.94
C GLY A 94 9.26 -6.83 7.04
N ASN A 95 9.73 -5.63 6.73
CA ASN A 95 10.46 -4.79 7.69
C ASN A 95 9.60 -4.35 8.87
N GLY A 96 8.28 -4.47 8.76
CA GLY A 96 7.35 -4.13 9.83
C GLY A 96 7.30 -5.15 10.97
N GLY A 97 7.75 -6.37 10.73
CA GLY A 97 7.84 -7.43 11.74
C GLY A 97 6.54 -8.15 12.06
N LEU A 98 5.45 -7.89 11.35
CA LEU A 98 4.18 -8.56 11.61
C LEU A 98 4.16 -9.97 11.01
N ASP A 99 3.41 -10.87 11.66
CA ASP A 99 3.21 -12.21 11.14
C ASP A 99 2.33 -12.19 9.89
N TRP A 100 2.85 -12.76 8.80
CA TRP A 100 2.16 -12.73 7.51
C TRP A 100 0.78 -13.40 7.55
N ASN A 101 0.66 -14.54 8.24
CA ASN A 101 -0.62 -15.23 8.30
C ASN A 101 -1.71 -14.39 8.93
N LYS A 102 -1.36 -13.61 9.96
CA LYS A 102 -2.30 -12.70 10.61
C LYS A 102 -2.64 -11.51 9.71
N VAL A 103 -1.63 -10.93 9.06
CA VAL A 103 -1.84 -9.82 8.13
C VAL A 103 -2.74 -10.27 6.98
N LYS A 104 -2.48 -11.44 6.42
CA LYS A 104 -3.27 -12.00 5.34
C LYS A 104 -4.74 -12.16 5.74
N SER A 105 -4.99 -12.69 6.94
CA SER A 105 -6.36 -12.85 7.46
C SER A 105 -7.07 -11.51 7.58
N ILE A 106 -6.39 -10.48 8.06
CA ILE A 106 -6.95 -9.15 8.18
C ILE A 106 -7.26 -8.58 6.79
N LEU A 107 -6.33 -8.71 5.84
CA LEU A 107 -6.55 -8.26 4.47
C LEU A 107 -7.77 -8.93 3.85
N GLU A 108 -7.87 -10.24 3.96
CA GLU A 108 -9.00 -10.98 3.42
C GLU A 108 -10.33 -10.57 4.05
N LYS A 109 -10.34 -10.37 5.37
CA LYS A 109 -11.53 -9.96 6.10
C LYS A 109 -12.07 -8.62 5.60
N TYR A 110 -11.21 -7.62 5.48
CA TYR A 110 -11.64 -6.29 5.03
C TYR A 110 -11.96 -6.26 3.54
N LEU A 111 -11.14 -6.89 2.72
CA LEU A 111 -11.26 -6.81 1.27
C LEU A 111 -12.32 -7.73 0.69
N SER A 112 -12.82 -8.69 1.45
CA SER A 112 -13.98 -9.50 1.04
C SER A 112 -15.24 -8.66 0.88
N GLN A 113 -15.24 -7.45 1.43
CA GLN A 113 -16.38 -6.52 1.34
C GLN A 113 -16.38 -5.74 0.02
N THR A 114 -15.32 -5.82 -0.77
CA THR A 114 -15.22 -5.08 -2.02
C THR A 114 -15.62 -5.94 -3.22
N GLU A 115 -16.02 -5.27 -4.31
CA GLU A 115 -16.29 -5.94 -5.57
C GLU A 115 -15.05 -5.98 -6.47
N ALA A 116 -13.97 -5.33 -6.06
CA ALA A 116 -12.72 -5.30 -6.81
C ALA A 116 -12.05 -6.67 -6.82
N GLU A 117 -11.34 -6.98 -7.90
CA GLU A 117 -10.48 -8.14 -7.96
C GLU A 117 -9.20 -7.81 -7.18
N VAL A 118 -8.89 -8.59 -6.15
CA VAL A 118 -7.80 -8.31 -5.24
C VAL A 118 -6.68 -9.34 -5.39
N PHE A 119 -5.47 -8.85 -5.67
CA PHE A 119 -4.27 -9.67 -5.75
C PHE A 119 -3.39 -9.38 -4.54
N ILE A 120 -3.28 -10.34 -3.64
CA ILE A 120 -2.46 -10.21 -2.42
C ILE A 120 -1.16 -10.97 -2.63
N TYR A 121 -0.04 -10.28 -2.49
CA TYR A 121 1.28 -10.87 -2.68
C TYR A 121 1.91 -11.25 -1.35
N GLU A 122 2.46 -12.47 -1.30
CA GLU A 122 3.11 -12.99 -0.10
C GLU A 122 4.52 -12.39 0.06
N PRO A 123 5.06 -12.35 1.29
CA PRO A 123 6.45 -11.98 1.50
C PRO A 123 7.36 -12.92 0.69
N ASN A 124 8.43 -12.36 0.14
CA ASN A 124 9.40 -13.09 -0.68
C ASN A 124 8.87 -13.56 -2.04
N ALA A 125 7.65 -13.18 -2.41
CA ALA A 125 7.17 -13.39 -3.77
C ALA A 125 8.03 -12.59 -4.74
N THR A 126 8.40 -13.19 -5.87
CA THR A 126 9.17 -12.47 -6.87
C THR A 126 8.24 -11.65 -7.76
N ILE A 127 8.73 -10.55 -8.30
CA ILE A 127 7.97 -9.69 -9.20
C ILE A 127 7.51 -10.44 -10.45
N LYS A 128 8.21 -11.50 -10.82
CA LYS A 128 7.85 -12.33 -11.97
C LYS A 128 6.48 -13.00 -11.86
N LYS A 129 5.92 -13.09 -10.67
CA LYS A 129 4.60 -13.67 -10.45
C LYS A 129 3.46 -12.68 -10.62
N PHE A 130 3.82 -11.43 -10.81
CA PHE A 130 2.83 -10.41 -11.15
C PHE A 130 2.36 -10.59 -12.61
#